data_62b7c6a8c37bb23d37e4bc550054ee76
#
_entry.id   62b7c6a8c37bb23d37e4bc550054ee76
#
_cell.length_a   1.000
_cell.length_b   1.000
_cell.length_c   1.000
_cell.angle_alpha   90.00
_cell.angle_beta   90.00
_cell.angle_gamma   90.00
#
_symmetry.space_group_name_H-M   'P 1'
#
loop_
_entity.id
_entity.type
_entity.pdbx_description
1 polymer ?
#
loop_
_entity_poly.entity_id
_entity_poly.type
_entity_poly.pdbx_seq_one_letter_code
_entity_poly.pdbx_strand_id
1 'polypeptide(L)'
;MFMTVKQAAEKWGISDRRVRTLCAEDRIPGAYRSGRSWVIPADAVKPADGRYHSTESLLSQIDQKKKLLDQCRPLTEGELERLREEFIVEYTYNSNAIEGNTLTLRETDLVLQGLTIDQKPLKDHMEAIGHKDAFVFVSDLVKENAPISESIIKKIHYLVLADKKDDRGVYRKVPVRIMGAQHEPVQPYLIEPAMEQLLRAYEKSAEHIITKLARFHIEFEGIHPFIDGNGRTGRLLVNLELMKAGCVSGNVAGMMRINDEKSCS
;
A
#
# COMPACT_ATOMS: atom_id res chain seq x y z
N MET A 1 -18.86 43.44 -0.77
CA MET A 1 -18.84 43.32 0.70
C MET A 1 -17.62 42.48 1.08
N PHE A 2 -16.92 42.83 2.18
CA PHE A 2 -15.71 42.14 2.60
C PHE A 2 -15.81 41.70 4.05
N MET A 3 -15.02 40.70 4.45
CA MET A 3 -14.92 40.20 5.83
C MET A 3 -13.49 40.26 6.33
N THR A 4 -13.34 40.30 7.63
CA THR A 4 -12.05 40.26 8.33
C THR A 4 -11.56 38.80 8.47
N VAL A 5 -10.26 38.60 8.80
CA VAL A 5 -9.69 37.30 9.13
C VAL A 5 -10.50 36.57 10.20
N LYS A 6 -10.92 37.28 11.25
CA LYS A 6 -11.70 36.71 12.35
C LYS A 6 -13.08 36.22 11.88
N GLN A 7 -13.76 37.00 11.06
CA GLN A 7 -15.06 36.61 10.48
C GLN A 7 -14.91 35.38 9.52
N ALA A 8 -13.84 35.37 8.74
CA ALA A 8 -13.54 34.24 7.88
C ALA A 8 -13.21 32.96 8.69
N ALA A 9 -12.46 33.11 9.78
CA ALA A 9 -12.13 32.02 10.69
C ALA A 9 -13.39 31.42 11.33
N GLU A 10 -14.29 32.25 11.81
CA GLU A 10 -15.58 31.81 12.36
C GLU A 10 -16.46 31.14 11.29
N LYS A 11 -16.61 31.79 10.11
CA LYS A 11 -17.38 31.23 8.97
C LYS A 11 -16.89 29.87 8.51
N TRP A 12 -15.57 29.62 8.52
CA TRP A 12 -14.95 28.43 7.98
C TRP A 12 -14.57 27.38 9.03
N GLY A 13 -14.73 27.67 10.33
CA GLY A 13 -14.40 26.79 11.43
C GLY A 13 -12.89 26.45 11.50
N ILE A 14 -12.02 27.46 11.26
CA ILE A 14 -10.56 27.33 11.32
C ILE A 14 -9.93 28.48 12.12
N SER A 15 -8.66 28.34 12.51
CA SER A 15 -7.97 29.39 13.26
C SER A 15 -7.64 30.62 12.40
N ASP A 16 -7.61 31.81 13.02
CA ASP A 16 -7.14 33.06 12.40
C ASP A 16 -5.76 32.91 11.74
N ARG A 17 -4.88 32.15 12.39
CA ARG A 17 -3.54 31.85 11.87
C ARG A 17 -3.64 31.12 10.52
N ARG A 18 -4.53 30.13 10.43
CA ARG A 18 -4.73 29.37 9.18
C ARG A 18 -5.30 30.24 8.07
N VAL A 19 -6.26 31.13 8.38
CA VAL A 19 -6.79 32.09 7.40
C VAL A 19 -5.68 33.00 6.87
N ARG A 20 -4.83 33.56 7.74
CA ARG A 20 -3.68 34.38 7.31
C ARG A 20 -2.71 33.62 6.41
N THR A 21 -2.45 32.38 6.72
CA THR A 21 -1.61 31.51 5.88
C THR A 21 -2.23 31.33 4.49
N LEU A 22 -3.52 31.01 4.41
CA LEU A 22 -4.23 30.85 3.14
C LEU A 22 -4.25 32.14 2.30
N CYS A 23 -4.35 33.31 2.94
CA CYS A 23 -4.22 34.60 2.26
C CYS A 23 -2.79 34.84 1.75
N ALA A 24 -1.78 34.49 2.55
CA ALA A 24 -0.37 34.69 2.18
C ALA A 24 0.07 33.72 1.05
N GLU A 25 -0.56 32.55 0.94
CA GLU A 25 -0.37 31.56 -0.11
C GLU A 25 -1.23 31.85 -1.37
N ASP A 26 -1.90 32.99 -1.42
CA ASP A 26 -2.81 33.41 -2.53
C ASP A 26 -3.93 32.38 -2.85
N ARG A 27 -4.34 31.61 -1.85
CA ARG A 27 -5.36 30.54 -1.98
C ARG A 27 -6.79 31.02 -1.81
N ILE A 28 -6.98 32.30 -1.48
CA ILE A 28 -8.31 32.90 -1.36
C ILE A 28 -8.46 33.96 -2.48
N PRO A 29 -9.16 33.64 -3.57
CA PRO A 29 -9.31 34.55 -4.68
C PRO A 29 -9.89 35.89 -4.24
N GLY A 30 -9.29 37.00 -4.66
CA GLY A 30 -9.74 38.34 -4.33
C GLY A 30 -9.40 38.81 -2.91
N ALA A 31 -8.69 38.04 -2.10
CA ALA A 31 -8.16 38.53 -0.84
C ALA A 31 -6.94 39.44 -1.09
N TYR A 32 -6.88 40.55 -0.39
CA TYR A 32 -5.74 41.46 -0.51
C TYR A 32 -5.33 42.03 0.85
N ARG A 33 -4.14 42.57 0.92
CA ARG A 33 -3.62 43.17 2.14
C ARG A 33 -3.90 44.66 2.18
N SER A 34 -4.59 45.15 3.22
CA SER A 34 -4.82 46.57 3.50
C SER A 34 -4.08 46.92 4.79
N GLY A 35 -2.94 47.57 4.66
CA GLY A 35 -2.05 47.86 5.78
C GLY A 35 -1.56 46.61 6.48
N ARG A 36 -1.88 46.43 7.77
CA ARG A 36 -1.53 45.25 8.56
C ARG A 36 -2.56 44.12 8.53
N SER A 37 -3.71 44.35 7.90
CA SER A 37 -4.83 43.42 7.91
C SER A 37 -5.11 42.83 6.54
N TRP A 38 -5.62 41.58 6.50
CA TRP A 38 -6.16 40.97 5.30
C TRP A 38 -7.63 41.32 5.14
N VAL A 39 -8.05 41.62 3.93
CA VAL A 39 -9.42 41.89 3.52
C VAL A 39 -9.83 40.77 2.57
N ILE A 40 -10.93 40.07 2.89
CA ILE A 40 -11.36 38.85 2.23
C ILE A 40 -12.75 39.08 1.66
N PRO A 41 -13.04 38.70 0.41
CA PRO A 41 -14.42 38.80 -0.13
C PRO A 41 -15.40 38.04 0.76
N ALA A 42 -16.58 38.63 1.01
CA ALA A 42 -17.59 38.04 1.90
C ALA A 42 -18.21 36.75 1.32
N ASP A 43 -18.18 36.59 0.01
CA ASP A 43 -18.61 35.43 -0.77
C ASP A 43 -17.51 34.38 -0.93
N ALA A 44 -16.28 34.67 -0.47
CA ALA A 44 -15.18 33.69 -0.53
C ALA A 44 -15.55 32.39 0.17
N VAL A 45 -15.22 31.28 -0.50
CA VAL A 45 -15.40 29.92 0.00
C VAL A 45 -14.11 29.48 0.66
N LYS A 46 -14.22 28.67 1.73
CA LYS A 46 -13.06 28.06 2.37
C LYS A 46 -12.25 27.27 1.32
N PRO A 47 -10.96 27.62 1.08
CA PRO A 47 -10.12 26.84 0.19
C PRO A 47 -10.04 25.38 0.66
N ALA A 48 -10.08 24.45 -0.28
CA ALA A 48 -9.88 23.03 0.04
C ALA A 48 -8.56 22.86 0.80
N ASP A 49 -8.54 22.04 1.85
CA ASP A 49 -7.29 21.72 2.53
C ASP A 49 -6.42 20.92 1.55
N GLY A 50 -5.33 21.51 1.09
CA GLY A 50 -4.41 20.86 0.14
C GLY A 50 -3.76 19.57 0.67
N ARG A 51 -3.99 19.24 1.95
CA ARG A 51 -3.63 17.95 2.55
C ARG A 51 -4.68 16.87 2.34
N TYR A 52 -5.90 17.23 1.92
CA TYR A 52 -6.98 16.31 1.61
C TYR A 52 -7.31 16.45 0.12
N HIS A 53 -6.59 15.71 -0.72
CA HIS A 53 -7.09 15.41 -2.05
C HIS A 53 -8.34 14.54 -1.89
N SER A 54 -9.39 14.80 -2.66
CA SER A 54 -10.50 13.86 -2.74
C SER A 54 -9.96 12.53 -3.26
N THR A 55 -10.53 11.40 -2.84
CA THR A 55 -10.12 10.08 -3.34
C THR A 55 -10.14 10.05 -4.87
N GLU A 56 -11.15 10.66 -5.50
CA GLU A 56 -11.25 10.78 -6.96
C GLU A 56 -10.08 11.56 -7.57
N SER A 57 -9.62 12.65 -6.94
CA SER A 57 -8.46 13.41 -7.40
C SER A 57 -7.17 12.58 -7.32
N LEU A 58 -6.98 11.77 -6.27
CA LEU A 58 -5.82 10.88 -6.13
C LEU A 58 -5.84 9.76 -7.18
N LEU A 59 -6.98 9.11 -7.38
CA LEU A 59 -7.13 8.07 -8.40
C LEU A 59 -6.86 8.61 -9.80
N SER A 60 -7.39 9.80 -10.12
CA SER A 60 -7.11 10.47 -11.40
C SER A 60 -5.62 10.76 -11.60
N GLN A 61 -4.90 11.19 -10.56
CA GLN A 61 -3.45 11.41 -10.63
C GLN A 61 -2.68 10.10 -10.86
N ILE A 62 -3.10 9.00 -10.25
CA ILE A 62 -2.51 7.67 -10.46
C ILE A 62 -2.70 7.25 -11.92
N ASP A 63 -3.91 7.40 -12.46
CA ASP A 63 -4.20 7.07 -13.86
C ASP A 63 -3.40 7.91 -14.84
N GLN A 64 -3.24 9.21 -14.55
CA GLN A 64 -2.40 10.09 -15.37
C GLN A 64 -0.93 9.66 -15.37
N LYS A 65 -0.37 9.36 -14.18
CA LYS A 65 1.01 8.86 -14.05
C LYS A 65 1.21 7.53 -14.77
N LYS A 66 0.22 6.62 -14.66
CA LYS A 66 0.24 5.36 -15.40
C LYS A 66 0.26 5.59 -16.91
N LYS A 67 -0.61 6.47 -17.42
CA LYS A 67 -0.61 6.83 -18.86
C LYS A 67 0.72 7.42 -19.32
N LEU A 68 1.36 8.26 -18.52
CA LEU A 68 2.69 8.80 -18.84
C LEU A 68 3.74 7.69 -18.87
N LEU A 69 3.70 6.75 -17.94
CA LEU A 69 4.59 5.59 -17.93
C LEU A 69 4.39 4.72 -19.19
N ASP A 70 3.15 4.46 -19.57
CA ASP A 70 2.80 3.67 -20.76
C ASP A 70 3.26 4.34 -22.07
N GLN A 71 3.47 5.66 -22.07
CA GLN A 71 4.01 6.42 -23.21
C GLN A 71 5.55 6.42 -23.27
N CYS A 72 6.22 6.01 -22.19
CA CYS A 72 7.67 5.87 -22.22
C CYS A 72 8.10 4.72 -23.15
N ARG A 73 9.36 4.75 -23.62
CA ARG A 73 9.87 3.61 -24.38
C ARG A 73 9.76 2.32 -23.56
N PRO A 74 9.44 1.19 -24.19
CA PRO A 74 9.49 -0.08 -23.50
C PRO A 74 10.92 -0.36 -22.97
N LEU A 75 10.99 -0.91 -21.76
CA LEU A 75 12.25 -1.37 -21.21
C LEU A 75 12.69 -2.63 -21.96
N THR A 76 13.99 -2.79 -22.15
CA THR A 76 14.56 -4.03 -22.63
C THR A 76 14.40 -5.15 -21.60
N GLU A 77 14.46 -6.40 -22.03
CA GLU A 77 14.36 -7.56 -21.12
C GLU A 77 15.40 -7.51 -19.99
N GLY A 78 16.65 -7.13 -20.32
CA GLY A 78 17.71 -6.99 -19.31
C GLY A 78 17.49 -5.83 -18.33
N GLU A 79 16.87 -4.72 -18.76
CA GLU A 79 16.48 -3.61 -17.86
C GLU A 79 15.35 -4.05 -16.92
N LEU A 80 14.37 -4.79 -17.44
CA LEU A 80 13.26 -5.34 -16.64
C LEU A 80 13.76 -6.33 -15.59
N GLU A 81 14.69 -7.22 -15.96
CA GLU A 81 15.25 -8.20 -15.04
C GLU A 81 16.00 -7.53 -13.89
N ARG A 82 16.86 -6.55 -14.17
CA ARG A 82 17.56 -5.78 -13.12
C ARG A 82 16.61 -5.08 -12.17
N LEU A 83 15.60 -4.40 -12.71
CA LEU A 83 14.59 -3.74 -11.88
C LEU A 83 13.82 -4.74 -11.01
N ARG A 84 13.55 -5.92 -11.54
CA ARG A 84 12.88 -7.00 -10.82
C ARG A 84 13.75 -7.56 -9.70
N GLU A 85 15.04 -7.77 -9.94
CA GLU A 85 16.00 -8.23 -8.94
C GLU A 85 16.11 -7.23 -7.77
N GLU A 86 16.31 -5.94 -8.08
CA GLU A 86 16.36 -4.88 -7.07
C GLU A 86 15.04 -4.81 -6.28
N PHE A 87 13.90 -4.88 -6.97
CA PHE A 87 12.60 -4.86 -6.32
C PHE A 87 12.38 -6.06 -5.39
N ILE A 88 12.76 -7.27 -5.79
CA ILE A 88 12.63 -8.48 -4.95
C ILE A 88 13.35 -8.30 -3.62
N VAL A 89 14.58 -7.78 -3.65
CA VAL A 89 15.38 -7.55 -2.45
C VAL A 89 14.71 -6.52 -1.53
N GLU A 90 14.36 -5.33 -2.06
CA GLU A 90 13.73 -4.27 -1.27
C GLU A 90 12.36 -4.69 -0.73
N TYR A 91 11.55 -5.33 -1.55
CA TYR A 91 10.21 -5.75 -1.15
C TYR A 91 10.26 -6.86 -0.09
N THR A 92 11.16 -7.84 -0.25
CA THR A 92 11.38 -8.89 0.75
C THR A 92 11.84 -8.29 2.07
N TYR A 93 12.83 -7.40 2.04
CA TYR A 93 13.30 -6.70 3.22
C TYR A 93 12.17 -5.94 3.92
N ASN A 94 11.51 -5.02 3.22
CA ASN A 94 10.49 -4.17 3.82
C ASN A 94 9.30 -4.97 4.37
N SER A 95 8.84 -5.97 3.62
CA SER A 95 7.69 -6.80 4.03
C SER A 95 7.98 -7.64 5.27
N ASN A 96 9.20 -8.17 5.41
CA ASN A 96 9.60 -8.94 6.59
C ASN A 96 9.98 -8.04 7.77
N ALA A 97 10.58 -6.87 7.53
CA ALA A 97 10.90 -5.90 8.59
C ALA A 97 9.64 -5.41 9.35
N ILE A 98 8.50 -5.23 8.65
CA ILE A 98 7.20 -4.92 9.27
C ILE A 98 6.80 -5.99 10.29
N GLU A 99 7.16 -7.25 10.04
CA GLU A 99 6.85 -8.40 10.90
C GLU A 99 7.94 -8.67 11.96
N GLY A 100 8.95 -7.80 12.05
CA GLY A 100 10.00 -7.87 13.06
C GLY A 100 11.21 -8.72 12.68
N ASN A 101 11.39 -9.06 11.41
CA ASN A 101 12.62 -9.69 10.91
C ASN A 101 13.82 -8.76 11.12
N THR A 102 14.95 -9.28 11.54
CA THR A 102 16.12 -8.51 11.98
C THR A 102 17.20 -8.34 10.92
N LEU A 103 17.02 -8.89 9.73
CA LEU A 103 17.94 -8.69 8.61
C LEU A 103 17.90 -7.23 8.15
N THR A 104 19.05 -6.65 7.83
CA THR A 104 19.16 -5.39 7.10
C THR A 104 18.90 -5.62 5.60
N LEU A 105 18.69 -4.55 4.83
CA LEU A 105 18.52 -4.65 3.37
C LEU A 105 19.68 -5.39 2.70
N ARG A 106 20.93 -5.06 3.10
CA ARG A 106 22.14 -5.72 2.58
C ARG A 106 22.21 -7.19 2.98
N GLU A 107 21.87 -7.52 4.23
CA GLU A 107 21.87 -8.91 4.70
C GLU A 107 20.76 -9.71 4.00
N THR A 108 19.59 -9.10 3.75
CA THR A 108 18.54 -9.73 2.95
C THR A 108 19.03 -10.07 1.55
N ASP A 109 19.71 -9.14 0.86
CA ASP A 109 20.29 -9.40 -0.45
C ASP A 109 21.28 -10.58 -0.41
N LEU A 110 22.20 -10.60 0.55
CA LEU A 110 23.15 -11.71 0.72
C LEU A 110 22.46 -13.06 0.98
N VAL A 111 21.41 -13.08 1.81
CA VAL A 111 20.61 -14.28 2.08
C VAL A 111 19.91 -14.75 0.81
N LEU A 112 19.37 -13.84 0.01
CA LEU A 112 18.70 -14.19 -1.25
C LEU A 112 19.69 -14.71 -2.32
N GLN A 113 20.99 -14.40 -2.18
CA GLN A 113 22.09 -14.96 -2.97
C GLN A 113 22.60 -16.30 -2.42
N GLY A 114 22.03 -16.82 -1.32
CA GLY A 114 22.38 -18.12 -0.73
C GLY A 114 23.42 -18.05 0.37
N LEU A 115 23.78 -16.86 0.86
CA LEU A 115 24.72 -16.71 1.97
C LEU A 115 23.98 -16.75 3.32
N THR A 116 24.68 -17.20 4.36
CA THR A 116 24.21 -17.14 5.74
C THR A 116 24.85 -15.97 6.46
N ILE A 117 24.07 -15.28 7.29
CA ILE A 117 24.52 -14.13 8.09
C ILE A 117 24.76 -14.60 9.52
N ASP A 118 25.98 -14.41 10.02
CA ASP A 118 26.32 -14.74 11.39
C ASP A 118 25.47 -13.91 12.41
N GLN A 119 25.18 -14.52 13.55
CA GLN A 119 24.40 -13.94 14.64
C GLN A 119 22.96 -13.51 14.28
N LYS A 120 22.43 -13.95 13.13
CA LYS A 120 21.02 -13.77 12.77
C LYS A 120 20.24 -15.08 12.95
N PRO A 121 18.99 -15.01 13.44
CA PRO A 121 18.15 -16.19 13.59
C PRO A 121 17.94 -16.92 12.27
N LEU A 122 17.97 -18.25 12.27
CA LEU A 122 17.65 -19.05 11.10
C LEU A 122 16.25 -18.75 10.57
N LYS A 123 15.31 -18.46 11.48
CA LYS A 123 13.94 -18.03 11.13
C LYS A 123 13.97 -16.85 10.15
N ASP A 124 14.78 -15.83 10.42
CA ASP A 124 14.84 -14.63 9.62
C ASP A 124 15.32 -14.92 8.18
N HIS A 125 16.27 -15.83 8.03
CA HIS A 125 16.73 -16.32 6.73
C HIS A 125 15.62 -17.05 5.99
N MET A 126 14.92 -17.97 6.68
CA MET A 126 13.83 -18.74 6.07
C MET A 126 12.66 -17.86 5.65
N GLU A 127 12.32 -16.84 6.43
CA GLU A 127 11.29 -15.86 6.09
C GLU A 127 11.66 -15.05 4.83
N ALA A 128 12.93 -14.62 4.70
CA ALA A 128 13.40 -13.92 3.51
C ALA A 128 13.35 -14.82 2.27
N ILE A 129 13.84 -16.03 2.36
CA ILE A 129 13.82 -17.01 1.25
C ILE A 129 12.37 -17.34 0.87
N GLY A 130 11.52 -17.68 1.84
CA GLY A 130 10.11 -18.00 1.59
C GLY A 130 9.33 -16.85 0.98
N HIS A 131 9.61 -15.60 1.38
CA HIS A 131 8.99 -14.43 0.78
C HIS A 131 9.44 -14.21 -0.68
N LYS A 132 10.73 -14.42 -0.99
CA LYS A 132 11.23 -14.42 -2.38
C LYS A 132 10.52 -15.48 -3.23
N ASP A 133 10.44 -16.71 -2.72
CA ASP A 133 9.79 -17.82 -3.45
C ASP A 133 8.30 -17.50 -3.71
N ALA A 134 7.62 -16.91 -2.72
CA ALA A 134 6.24 -16.45 -2.87
C ALA A 134 6.12 -15.34 -3.92
N PHE A 135 7.06 -14.39 -3.98
CA PHE A 135 7.06 -13.34 -4.99
C PHE A 135 7.33 -13.89 -6.40
N VAL A 136 8.23 -14.87 -6.57
CA VAL A 136 8.46 -15.55 -7.84
C VAL A 136 7.16 -16.22 -8.31
N PHE A 137 6.52 -16.97 -7.43
CA PHE A 137 5.22 -17.59 -7.71
C PHE A 137 4.14 -16.55 -8.13
N VAL A 138 4.04 -15.44 -7.40
CA VAL A 138 3.13 -14.32 -7.77
C VAL A 138 3.47 -13.78 -9.16
N SER A 139 4.74 -13.66 -9.51
CA SER A 139 5.15 -13.17 -10.82
C SER A 139 4.74 -14.12 -11.97
N ASP A 140 4.73 -15.41 -11.72
CA ASP A 140 4.26 -16.39 -12.71
C ASP A 140 2.74 -16.35 -12.86
N LEU A 141 2.00 -16.17 -11.76
CA LEU A 141 0.54 -15.94 -11.80
C LEU A 141 0.16 -14.67 -12.59
N VAL A 142 1.01 -13.63 -12.54
CA VAL A 142 0.81 -12.40 -13.36
C VAL A 142 0.89 -12.72 -14.85
N LYS A 143 1.91 -13.50 -15.26
CA LYS A 143 2.07 -13.92 -16.68
C LYS A 143 0.89 -14.73 -17.17
N GLU A 144 0.35 -15.59 -16.31
CA GLU A 144 -0.82 -16.44 -16.60
C GLU A 144 -2.15 -15.69 -16.47
N ASN A 145 -2.13 -14.45 -15.98
CA ASN A 145 -3.34 -13.68 -15.63
C ASN A 145 -4.31 -14.47 -14.72
N ALA A 146 -3.75 -15.26 -13.80
CA ALA A 146 -4.53 -16.14 -12.95
C ALA A 146 -5.42 -15.34 -11.97
N PRO A 147 -6.72 -15.67 -11.82
CA PRO A 147 -7.59 -14.99 -10.86
C PRO A 147 -7.21 -15.37 -9.42
N ILE A 148 -7.39 -14.43 -8.47
CA ILE A 148 -7.24 -14.75 -7.05
C ILE A 148 -8.24 -15.85 -6.68
N SER A 149 -7.74 -16.90 -6.03
CA SER A 149 -8.54 -18.00 -5.51
C SER A 149 -8.02 -18.42 -4.13
N GLU A 150 -8.84 -19.17 -3.40
CA GLU A 150 -8.45 -19.70 -2.10
C GLU A 150 -7.18 -20.56 -2.18
N SER A 151 -7.05 -21.37 -3.24
CA SER A 151 -5.87 -22.21 -3.47
C SER A 151 -4.61 -21.38 -3.70
N ILE A 152 -4.70 -20.26 -4.43
CA ILE A 152 -3.59 -19.32 -4.64
C ILE A 152 -3.22 -18.64 -3.31
N ILE A 153 -4.19 -18.16 -2.53
CA ILE A 153 -3.96 -17.56 -1.22
C ILE A 153 -3.21 -18.53 -0.30
N LYS A 154 -3.70 -19.78 -0.20
CA LYS A 154 -3.07 -20.82 0.60
C LYS A 154 -1.67 -21.18 0.10
N LYS A 155 -1.45 -21.17 -1.22
CA LYS A 155 -0.12 -21.45 -1.79
C LYS A 155 0.87 -20.32 -1.52
N ILE A 156 0.46 -19.05 -1.65
CA ILE A 156 1.30 -17.90 -1.30
C ILE A 156 1.67 -17.98 0.19
N HIS A 157 0.69 -18.19 1.06
CA HIS A 157 0.92 -18.34 2.50
C HIS A 157 1.86 -19.52 2.81
N TYR A 158 1.69 -20.64 2.12
CA TYR A 158 2.57 -21.82 2.27
C TYR A 158 4.04 -21.48 2.00
N LEU A 159 4.32 -20.65 1.02
CA LEU A 159 5.68 -20.21 0.68
C LEU A 159 6.20 -19.19 1.70
N VAL A 160 5.37 -18.21 2.06
CA VAL A 160 5.73 -17.16 3.04
C VAL A 160 6.10 -17.73 4.39
N LEU A 161 5.39 -18.75 4.86
CA LEU A 161 5.57 -19.33 6.19
C LEU A 161 6.52 -20.54 6.15
N ALA A 162 7.68 -20.38 5.54
CA ALA A 162 8.64 -21.47 5.29
C ALA A 162 9.19 -22.14 6.56
N ASP A 163 9.23 -21.39 7.69
CA ASP A 163 9.77 -21.83 8.98
C ASP A 163 8.79 -22.69 9.82
N LYS A 164 7.47 -22.69 9.51
CA LYS A 164 6.41 -23.35 10.30
C LYS A 164 5.64 -24.40 9.49
N LYS A 165 6.21 -25.60 9.39
CA LYS A 165 5.71 -26.67 8.50
C LYS A 165 4.23 -27.03 8.67
N ASP A 166 3.72 -27.01 9.90
CA ASP A 166 2.38 -27.48 10.22
C ASP A 166 1.28 -26.41 9.98
N ASP A 167 1.66 -25.13 9.99
CA ASP A 167 0.72 -24.01 9.88
C ASP A 167 0.62 -23.43 8.46
N ARG A 168 1.62 -23.72 7.60
CA ARG A 168 1.71 -23.10 6.27
C ARG A 168 0.64 -23.57 5.30
N GLY A 169 -0.06 -22.64 4.69
CA GLY A 169 -1.13 -22.93 3.74
C GLY A 169 -2.43 -23.41 4.37
N VAL A 170 -2.53 -23.41 5.71
CA VAL A 170 -3.68 -23.94 6.46
C VAL A 170 -4.34 -22.82 7.26
N TYR A 171 -5.66 -22.69 7.15
CA TYR A 171 -6.40 -21.77 7.99
C TYR A 171 -6.32 -22.17 9.46
N ARG A 172 -6.19 -21.15 10.32
CA ARG A 172 -6.11 -21.37 11.78
C ARG A 172 -7.38 -22.03 12.32
N LYS A 173 -7.19 -22.90 13.31
CA LYS A 173 -8.26 -23.57 14.03
C LYS A 173 -8.48 -23.00 15.42
N VAL A 174 -7.69 -22.01 15.82
CA VAL A 174 -7.74 -21.35 17.12
C VAL A 174 -8.02 -19.86 16.98
N PRO A 175 -8.69 -19.23 17.95
CA PRO A 175 -8.81 -17.78 18.00
C PRO A 175 -7.44 -17.11 18.12
N VAL A 176 -7.29 -15.95 17.48
CA VAL A 176 -6.08 -15.11 17.58
C VAL A 176 -6.47 -13.68 17.95
N ARG A 177 -5.50 -12.92 18.47
CA ARG A 177 -5.62 -11.48 18.71
C ARG A 177 -4.55 -10.74 17.94
N ILE A 178 -4.94 -9.64 17.32
CA ILE A 178 -3.99 -8.71 16.68
C ILE A 178 -3.59 -7.69 17.75
N MET A 179 -2.32 -7.70 18.15
CA MET A 179 -1.81 -6.78 19.17
C MET A 179 -1.98 -5.33 18.74
N GLY A 180 -2.59 -4.51 19.61
CA GLY A 180 -2.85 -3.10 19.32
C GLY A 180 -4.09 -2.80 18.48
N ALA A 181 -4.76 -3.79 17.90
CA ALA A 181 -6.01 -3.60 17.19
C ALA A 181 -7.22 -3.64 18.14
N GLN A 182 -8.23 -2.79 17.86
CA GLN A 182 -9.54 -2.88 18.54
C GLN A 182 -10.46 -3.92 17.90
N HIS A 183 -10.14 -4.34 16.68
CA HIS A 183 -10.89 -5.33 15.93
C HIS A 183 -10.52 -6.74 16.39
N GLU A 184 -11.52 -7.59 16.62
CA GLU A 184 -11.35 -9.02 16.88
C GLU A 184 -11.46 -9.78 15.55
N PRO A 185 -10.44 -10.60 15.17
CA PRO A 185 -10.51 -11.43 13.97
C PRO A 185 -11.69 -12.40 13.99
N VAL A 186 -12.14 -12.78 12.82
CA VAL A 186 -13.24 -13.74 12.62
C VAL A 186 -12.97 -15.05 13.38
N GLN A 187 -14.02 -15.63 13.99
CA GLN A 187 -13.90 -16.93 14.68
C GLN A 187 -13.47 -18.04 13.70
N PRO A 188 -12.68 -19.05 14.13
CA PRO A 188 -12.10 -20.04 13.23
C PRO A 188 -13.13 -20.76 12.33
N TYR A 189 -14.30 -21.10 12.85
CA TYR A 189 -15.35 -21.78 12.09
C TYR A 189 -16.06 -20.89 11.04
N LEU A 190 -15.83 -19.58 11.06
CA LEU A 190 -16.36 -18.63 10.10
C LEU A 190 -15.31 -18.19 9.05
N ILE A 191 -14.07 -18.66 9.14
CA ILE A 191 -13.00 -18.24 8.22
C ILE A 191 -13.33 -18.62 6.76
N GLU A 192 -13.68 -19.88 6.52
CA GLU A 192 -13.99 -20.35 5.17
C GLU A 192 -15.13 -19.56 4.51
N PRO A 193 -16.33 -19.41 5.13
CA PRO A 193 -17.38 -18.60 4.54
C PRO A 193 -17.03 -17.12 4.40
N ALA A 194 -16.23 -16.54 5.31
CA ALA A 194 -15.77 -15.16 5.21
C ALA A 194 -14.81 -14.97 4.02
N MET A 195 -13.88 -15.90 3.83
CA MET A 195 -12.95 -15.87 2.68
C MET A 195 -13.70 -16.05 1.35
N GLU A 196 -14.69 -16.96 1.30
CA GLU A 196 -15.52 -17.10 0.10
C GLU A 196 -16.29 -15.82 -0.22
N GLN A 197 -16.87 -15.17 0.80
CA GLN A 197 -17.56 -13.89 0.65
C GLN A 197 -16.61 -12.78 0.16
N LEU A 198 -15.41 -12.68 0.73
CA LEU A 198 -14.37 -11.74 0.32
C LEU A 198 -14.01 -11.91 -1.16
N LEU A 199 -13.75 -13.13 -1.59
CA LEU A 199 -13.40 -13.43 -2.99
C LEU A 199 -14.54 -13.09 -3.95
N ARG A 200 -15.78 -13.46 -3.61
CA ARG A 200 -16.96 -13.10 -4.41
C ARG A 200 -17.17 -11.58 -4.49
N ALA A 201 -16.98 -10.87 -3.38
CA ALA A 201 -17.11 -9.41 -3.36
C ALA A 201 -16.03 -8.76 -4.22
N TYR A 202 -14.80 -9.25 -4.11
CA TYR A 202 -13.68 -8.80 -4.93
C TYR A 202 -13.95 -9.01 -6.42
N GLU A 203 -14.38 -10.19 -6.83
CA GLU A 203 -14.65 -10.51 -8.23
C GLU A 203 -15.74 -9.61 -8.84
N LYS A 204 -16.84 -9.37 -8.10
CA LYS A 204 -17.98 -8.56 -8.54
C LYS A 204 -17.74 -7.06 -8.52
N SER A 205 -16.71 -6.57 -7.84
CA SER A 205 -16.46 -5.14 -7.70
C SER A 205 -16.02 -4.53 -9.02
N ALA A 206 -16.73 -3.48 -9.45
CA ALA A 206 -16.38 -2.63 -10.60
C ALA A 206 -15.63 -1.34 -10.18
N GLU A 207 -15.23 -1.22 -8.91
CA GLU A 207 -14.50 -0.06 -8.41
C GLU A 207 -13.11 0.03 -9.06
N HIS A 208 -12.52 1.24 -8.99
CA HIS A 208 -11.13 1.46 -9.38
C HIS A 208 -10.20 0.46 -8.65
N ILE A 209 -9.20 -0.08 -9.36
CA ILE A 209 -8.36 -1.17 -8.84
C ILE A 209 -7.74 -0.85 -7.47
N ILE A 210 -7.29 0.38 -7.26
CA ILE A 210 -6.70 0.81 -5.98
C ILE A 210 -7.73 0.73 -4.85
N THR A 211 -8.95 1.22 -5.07
CA THR A 211 -10.04 1.18 -4.07
C THR A 211 -10.45 -0.25 -3.77
N LYS A 212 -10.60 -1.05 -4.82
CA LYS A 212 -10.94 -2.47 -4.75
C LYS A 212 -9.91 -3.25 -3.93
N LEU A 213 -8.62 -3.02 -4.17
CA LEU A 213 -7.53 -3.69 -3.46
C LEU A 213 -7.37 -3.19 -2.02
N ALA A 214 -7.58 -1.90 -1.77
CA ALA A 214 -7.56 -1.37 -0.41
C ALA A 214 -8.66 -2.03 0.45
N ARG A 215 -9.87 -2.15 -0.09
CA ARG A 215 -10.98 -2.85 0.58
C ARG A 215 -10.65 -4.32 0.81
N PHE A 216 -10.21 -5.02 -0.24
CA PHE A 216 -9.82 -6.43 -0.16
C PHE A 216 -8.77 -6.65 0.94
N HIS A 217 -7.73 -5.82 0.98
CA HIS A 217 -6.66 -5.96 1.96
C HIS A 217 -7.16 -5.74 3.40
N ILE A 218 -7.98 -4.70 3.63
CA ILE A 218 -8.57 -4.43 4.95
C ILE A 218 -9.46 -5.59 5.40
N GLU A 219 -10.30 -6.12 4.53
CA GLU A 219 -11.19 -7.24 4.85
C GLU A 219 -10.40 -8.53 5.08
N PHE A 220 -9.36 -8.81 4.27
CA PHE A 220 -8.47 -9.96 4.46
C PHE A 220 -7.74 -9.89 5.81
N GLU A 221 -7.17 -8.74 6.16
CA GLU A 221 -6.54 -8.52 7.46
C GLU A 221 -7.55 -8.61 8.61
N GLY A 222 -8.79 -8.17 8.40
CA GLY A 222 -9.86 -8.29 9.38
C GLY A 222 -10.30 -9.73 9.62
N ILE A 223 -10.35 -10.58 8.59
CA ILE A 223 -10.60 -12.02 8.71
C ILE A 223 -9.44 -12.70 9.44
N HIS A 224 -8.22 -12.33 9.10
CA HIS A 224 -6.98 -12.87 9.65
C HIS A 224 -6.94 -14.40 9.59
N PRO A 225 -6.99 -15.00 8.39
CA PRO A 225 -7.32 -16.41 8.22
C PRO A 225 -6.25 -17.38 8.72
N PHE A 226 -5.01 -16.93 8.88
CA PHE A 226 -3.88 -17.76 9.28
C PHE A 226 -3.39 -17.44 10.69
N ILE A 227 -2.59 -18.34 11.26
CA ILE A 227 -2.02 -18.15 12.61
C ILE A 227 -0.91 -17.07 12.61
N ASP A 228 -0.20 -16.93 11.48
CA ASP A 228 0.88 -15.98 11.24
C ASP A 228 0.99 -15.74 9.72
N GLY A 229 1.77 -14.74 9.26
CA GLY A 229 2.02 -14.49 7.83
C GLY A 229 0.87 -13.85 7.06
N ASN A 230 -0.22 -13.41 7.72
CA ASN A 230 -1.33 -12.74 7.06
C ASN A 230 -0.89 -11.47 6.35
N GLY A 231 -0.16 -10.57 7.03
CA GLY A 231 0.33 -9.31 6.45
C GLY A 231 1.19 -9.51 5.22
N ARG A 232 2.14 -10.43 5.27
CA ARG A 232 3.01 -10.78 4.12
C ARG A 232 2.19 -11.32 2.96
N THR A 233 1.27 -12.24 3.22
CA THR A 233 0.36 -12.81 2.22
C THR A 233 -0.54 -11.75 1.61
N GLY A 234 -1.18 -10.92 2.42
CA GLY A 234 -2.05 -9.84 1.96
C GLY A 234 -1.32 -8.84 1.07
N ARG A 235 -0.10 -8.44 1.43
CA ARG A 235 0.74 -7.55 0.61
C ARG A 235 1.12 -8.19 -0.74
N LEU A 236 1.41 -9.49 -0.77
CA LEU A 236 1.69 -10.22 -2.02
C LEU A 236 0.45 -10.31 -2.92
N LEU A 237 -0.73 -10.53 -2.36
CA LEU A 237 -2.00 -10.53 -3.12
C LEU A 237 -2.31 -9.14 -3.73
N VAL A 238 -2.07 -8.08 -2.98
CA VAL A 238 -2.20 -6.70 -3.51
C VAL A 238 -1.23 -6.48 -4.67
N ASN A 239 0.04 -6.90 -4.53
CA ASN A 239 1.02 -6.78 -5.61
C ASN A 239 0.65 -7.61 -6.84
N LEU A 240 0.16 -8.84 -6.67
CA LEU A 240 -0.35 -9.67 -7.78
C LEU A 240 -1.32 -8.89 -8.67
N GLU A 241 -2.32 -8.28 -8.08
CA GLU A 241 -3.37 -7.58 -8.82
C GLU A 241 -2.91 -6.22 -9.38
N LEU A 242 -2.04 -5.50 -8.65
CA LEU A 242 -1.43 -4.27 -9.17
C LEU A 242 -0.53 -4.54 -10.38
N MET A 243 0.25 -5.62 -10.34
CA MET A 243 1.08 -6.04 -11.48
C MET A 243 0.22 -6.45 -12.68
N LYS A 244 -0.85 -7.22 -12.48
CA LYS A 244 -1.82 -7.56 -13.53
C LYS A 244 -2.50 -6.33 -14.13
N ALA A 245 -2.81 -5.33 -13.30
CA ALA A 245 -3.36 -4.05 -13.76
C ALA A 245 -2.33 -3.15 -14.46
N GLY A 246 -1.06 -3.56 -14.57
CA GLY A 246 0.01 -2.73 -15.12
C GLY A 246 0.34 -1.49 -14.28
N CYS A 247 -0.06 -1.46 -13.01
CA CYS A 247 0.25 -0.36 -12.11
C CYS A 247 1.66 -0.47 -11.52
N VAL A 248 2.28 -1.63 -11.64
CA VAL A 248 3.60 -1.94 -11.12
C VAL A 248 4.39 -2.66 -12.20
N SER A 249 5.19 -1.91 -12.94
CA SER A 249 6.22 -2.49 -13.79
C SER A 249 7.55 -2.40 -13.04
N GLY A 250 7.82 -3.35 -12.15
CA GLY A 250 9.14 -3.49 -11.51
C GLY A 250 9.58 -2.37 -10.55
N ASN A 251 8.79 -1.33 -10.34
CA ASN A 251 9.20 -0.18 -9.54
C ASN A 251 8.15 0.23 -8.50
N VAL A 252 7.86 -0.67 -7.55
CA VAL A 252 6.97 -0.37 -6.40
C VAL A 252 7.60 0.63 -5.43
N ALA A 253 8.91 0.79 -5.43
CA ALA A 253 9.61 1.80 -4.65
C ALA A 253 9.16 3.24 -4.99
N GLY A 254 8.72 3.50 -6.22
CA GLY A 254 8.15 4.79 -6.64
C GLY A 254 6.79 5.10 -6.01
N MET A 255 5.97 4.10 -5.68
CA MET A 255 4.65 4.33 -5.08
C MET A 255 4.71 4.60 -3.57
N MET A 256 5.71 4.09 -2.85
CA MET A 256 5.89 4.41 -1.42
C MET A 256 6.56 5.77 -1.17
N ARG A 257 7.22 6.36 -2.19
CA ARG A 257 7.87 7.68 -2.12
C ARG A 257 7.02 8.84 -2.64
N ILE A 258 5.71 8.75 -2.67
CA ILE A 258 4.81 9.86 -3.07
C ILE A 258 4.92 11.10 -2.16
N ASN A 259 5.72 11.06 -1.11
CA ASN A 259 5.93 12.20 -0.21
C ASN A 259 7.24 12.99 -0.43
N ASP A 260 8.12 12.61 -1.35
CA ASP A 260 9.33 13.38 -1.66
C ASP A 260 9.25 14.03 -3.04
N GLU A 261 8.62 15.20 -3.12
CA GLU A 261 8.63 16.10 -4.28
C GLU A 261 10.00 16.78 -4.51
N LYS A 262 11.10 16.07 -4.41
CA LYS A 262 12.42 16.66 -4.71
C LYS A 262 13.38 15.66 -5.34
N SER A 263 13.09 15.18 -6.54
CA SER A 263 14.16 14.77 -7.46
C SER A 263 13.63 14.45 -8.85
N CYS A 264 13.21 15.49 -9.57
CA CYS A 264 13.23 15.54 -11.04
C CYS A 264 13.48 16.99 -11.42
N SER A 265 14.70 17.40 -11.44
CA SER A 265 15.24 18.54 -12.18
C SER A 265 16.49 18.08 -12.89
#